data_1462863b974d11184956e80aa0e1463e
#
_entry.id   1462863b974d11184956e80aa0e1463e
#
_cell.length_a   1.000
_cell.length_b   1.000
_cell.length_c   1.000
_cell.angle_alpha   90.00
_cell.angle_beta   90.00
_cell.angle_gamma   90.00
#
_symmetry.space_group_name_H-M   'P 1'
#
loop_
_entity.id
_entity.type
_entity.pdbx_description
1 polymer ?
#
loop_
_entity_poly.entity_id
_entity_poly.type
_entity_poly.pdbx_seq_one_letter_code
_entity_poly.pdbx_strand_id
1 'polypeptide(L)'
;MTQYVCTAAAMRAAEQEFFDAHPGTDLMAVAAGQVAAQARSMLADLGCGVRGGSVLVLVGGGNNGGDGLLAAAELADEGCHVRVCPVLGTPHAAGWQVALRAGCEVVTMEQAGQVVPDLVIDAVLGIGGRPGIPDDLARLGEQLSAASWLAVDLPSGLDANSGTVTTSLRADVTVTFATRKWCHVAPPAAERCGRIDVVDIGVEPGGSDGVPERAEGWTSVVDEDDLARLWPVPGPGDDKYSRGVVGMDTGSSQYPGAAVLGTLGALRTGAGMVRYVGPRRPSDLVLAAMPSVVLADGRVQAWVVGSGWGQDDPAANERRLHHRCADGVPMVIDADALSLLPAELPDDCLLTPHAGELARMLGVDRDEVRENPRESAMQAARRFGATVLLKGAIQWVADPNGHVVEPTPSEILDVADHPGAGQMPAGQAGCAAALPGQAWTGQAGSGDVLAGVCGTLLAAGVSARWAGLLGASLQALTACRHPGPWSPDQLAGFFPEVIGAFRRPSLP
;
A
#
# COMPACT_ATOMS: atom_id res chain seq x y z
N MET A 1 3.71 2.47 13.35
CA MET A 1 4.07 3.83 12.83
C MET A 1 3.70 3.83 11.36
N THR A 2 2.99 4.88 10.91
CA THR A 2 2.67 5.04 9.49
C THR A 2 3.95 4.93 8.65
N GLN A 3 3.96 4.04 7.67
CA GLN A 3 5.11 3.88 6.80
C GLN A 3 5.06 4.94 5.70
N TYR A 4 6.22 5.50 5.39
CA TYR A 4 6.34 6.41 4.26
C TYR A 4 6.97 5.70 3.08
N VAL A 5 6.57 6.15 1.88
CA VAL A 5 7.12 5.72 0.60
C VAL A 5 7.47 6.99 -0.17
N CYS A 6 8.62 7.00 -0.82
CA CYS A 6 9.04 8.16 -1.58
C CYS A 6 9.43 7.82 -3.02
N THR A 7 9.50 8.87 -3.84
CA THR A 7 10.15 8.80 -5.15
C THR A 7 11.68 8.88 -5.01
N ALA A 8 12.40 8.40 -6.01
CA ALA A 8 13.85 8.53 -6.07
C ALA A 8 14.33 10.00 -6.02
N ALA A 9 13.54 10.92 -6.55
CA ALA A 9 13.84 12.35 -6.51
C ALA A 9 13.70 12.90 -5.08
N ALA A 10 12.63 12.54 -4.38
CA ALA A 10 12.39 12.96 -3.01
C ALA A 10 13.45 12.40 -2.05
N MET A 11 13.86 11.14 -2.24
CA MET A 11 14.93 10.54 -1.43
C MET A 11 16.25 11.28 -1.62
N ARG A 12 16.66 11.55 -2.87
CA ARG A 12 17.89 12.31 -3.14
C ARG A 12 17.87 13.74 -2.57
N ALA A 13 16.70 14.38 -2.58
CA ALA A 13 16.55 15.70 -1.97
C ALA A 13 16.77 15.63 -0.45
N ALA A 14 16.19 14.64 0.23
CA ALA A 14 16.35 14.43 1.67
C ALA A 14 17.81 14.06 2.04
N GLU A 15 18.48 13.23 1.23
CA GLU A 15 19.91 12.93 1.40
C GLU A 15 20.78 14.19 1.25
N GLN A 16 20.47 15.06 0.27
CA GLN A 16 21.20 16.31 0.08
C GLN A 16 21.02 17.27 1.26
N GLU A 17 19.80 17.44 1.75
CA GLU A 17 19.51 18.24 2.94
C GLU A 17 20.26 17.70 4.18
N PHE A 18 20.29 16.37 4.32
CA PHE A 18 21.06 15.73 5.40
C PHE A 18 22.56 16.02 5.29
N PHE A 19 23.17 15.91 4.11
CA PHE A 19 24.58 16.22 3.90
C PHE A 19 24.90 17.70 4.18
N ASP A 20 24.00 18.60 3.78
CA ASP A 20 24.17 20.04 4.04
C ASP A 20 24.13 20.37 5.54
N ALA A 21 23.29 19.64 6.29
CA ALA A 21 23.16 19.78 7.75
C ALA A 21 24.28 19.04 8.53
N HIS A 22 24.82 17.94 7.98
CA HIS A 22 25.78 17.07 8.65
C HIS A 22 27.05 16.85 7.79
N PRO A 23 27.81 17.89 7.50
CA PRO A 23 28.99 17.77 6.65
C PRO A 23 30.05 16.85 7.31
N GLY A 24 30.46 15.83 6.56
CA GLY A 24 31.44 14.84 7.01
C GLY A 24 30.87 13.51 7.50
N THR A 25 29.55 13.32 7.46
CA THR A 25 28.92 12.02 7.70
C THR A 25 29.12 11.13 6.47
N ASP A 26 29.62 9.91 6.68
CA ASP A 26 29.78 8.90 5.64
C ASP A 26 28.57 7.95 5.62
N LEU A 27 27.51 8.36 4.93
CA LEU A 27 26.30 7.52 4.77
C LEU A 27 26.60 6.20 4.06
N MET A 28 27.59 6.18 3.14
CA MET A 28 27.98 4.97 2.44
C MET A 28 28.58 3.93 3.41
N ALA A 29 29.41 4.36 4.36
CA ALA A 29 29.93 3.45 5.37
C ALA A 29 28.81 2.88 6.27
N VAL A 30 27.83 3.71 6.66
CA VAL A 30 26.66 3.26 7.44
C VAL A 30 25.84 2.26 6.65
N ALA A 31 25.52 2.56 5.39
CA ALA A 31 24.75 1.67 4.50
C ALA A 31 25.46 0.33 4.30
N ALA A 32 26.75 0.36 3.97
CA ALA A 32 27.57 -0.84 3.74
C ALA A 32 27.62 -1.75 4.99
N GLY A 33 27.80 -1.18 6.18
CA GLY A 33 27.77 -1.94 7.44
C GLY A 33 26.45 -2.69 7.65
N GLN A 34 25.33 -2.09 7.26
CA GLN A 34 24.01 -2.74 7.36
C GLN A 34 23.82 -3.83 6.29
N VAL A 35 24.31 -3.62 5.07
CA VAL A 35 24.32 -4.66 4.03
C VAL A 35 25.16 -5.85 4.50
N ALA A 36 26.35 -5.61 5.06
CA ALA A 36 27.19 -6.66 5.63
C ALA A 36 26.51 -7.39 6.80
N ALA A 37 25.84 -6.66 7.69
CA ALA A 37 25.08 -7.23 8.81
C ALA A 37 23.95 -8.17 8.31
N GLN A 38 23.20 -7.75 7.29
CA GLN A 38 22.16 -8.58 6.70
C GLN A 38 22.74 -9.80 5.98
N ALA A 39 23.84 -9.64 5.26
CA ALA A 39 24.54 -10.76 4.62
C ALA A 39 24.99 -11.81 5.66
N ARG A 40 25.53 -11.38 6.81
CA ARG A 40 25.88 -12.28 7.95
C ARG A 40 24.68 -13.07 8.45
N SER A 41 23.54 -12.39 8.61
CA SER A 41 22.29 -13.04 9.04
C SER A 41 21.86 -14.11 8.04
N MET A 42 21.85 -13.80 6.74
CA MET A 42 21.46 -14.75 5.71
C MET A 42 22.41 -15.94 5.63
N LEU A 43 23.74 -15.73 5.74
CA LEU A 43 24.71 -16.82 5.78
C LEU A 43 24.55 -17.70 7.03
N ALA A 44 24.18 -17.13 8.16
CA ALA A 44 23.88 -17.89 9.36
C ALA A 44 22.62 -18.74 9.20
N ASP A 45 21.56 -18.21 8.60
CA ASP A 45 20.31 -18.92 8.32
C ASP A 45 20.52 -20.08 7.33
N LEU A 46 21.47 -19.94 6.41
CA LEU A 46 21.91 -21.01 5.50
C LEU A 46 22.78 -22.09 6.17
N GLY A 47 23.21 -21.86 7.43
CA GLY A 47 24.01 -22.79 8.20
C GLY A 47 25.51 -22.81 7.87
N CYS A 48 26.00 -21.97 6.94
CA CYS A 48 27.43 -21.90 6.59
C CYS A 48 28.21 -20.91 7.46
N GLY A 49 27.52 -19.88 7.98
CA GLY A 49 28.16 -18.79 8.71
C GLY A 49 29.11 -17.94 7.84
N VAL A 50 29.70 -16.89 8.40
CA VAL A 50 30.59 -15.99 7.66
C VAL A 50 31.89 -16.71 7.27
N ARG A 51 32.53 -17.37 8.25
CA ARG A 51 33.75 -18.15 7.98
C ARG A 51 33.40 -19.43 7.26
N GLY A 52 33.77 -19.52 5.99
CA GLY A 52 33.50 -20.65 5.10
C GLY A 52 32.29 -20.41 4.19
N GLY A 53 31.52 -19.33 4.38
CA GLY A 53 30.52 -18.87 3.43
C GLY A 53 31.14 -18.30 2.15
N SER A 54 30.45 -18.46 1.02
CA SER A 54 30.84 -17.92 -0.27
C SER A 54 29.85 -16.86 -0.73
N VAL A 55 30.37 -15.65 -1.02
CA VAL A 55 29.58 -14.50 -1.45
C VAL A 55 30.04 -14.00 -2.81
N LEU A 56 29.11 -13.73 -3.69
CA LEU A 56 29.35 -13.03 -4.95
C LEU A 56 28.67 -11.66 -4.90
N VAL A 57 29.45 -10.58 -5.08
CA VAL A 57 28.91 -9.23 -5.16
C VAL A 57 28.90 -8.77 -6.61
N LEU A 58 27.70 -8.49 -7.14
CA LEU A 58 27.52 -7.88 -8.46
C LEU A 58 27.59 -6.37 -8.31
N VAL A 59 28.54 -5.72 -9.00
CA VAL A 59 28.92 -4.34 -8.73
C VAL A 59 28.56 -3.43 -9.91
N GLY A 60 27.83 -2.35 -9.63
CA GLY A 60 27.59 -1.26 -10.56
C GLY A 60 28.56 -0.09 -10.37
N GLY A 61 28.40 0.94 -11.22
CA GLY A 61 29.30 2.12 -11.22
C GLY A 61 28.92 3.25 -10.27
N GLY A 62 27.80 3.15 -9.54
CA GLY A 62 27.30 4.20 -8.64
C GLY A 62 27.60 3.98 -7.16
N ASN A 63 26.95 4.78 -6.30
CA ASN A 63 27.05 4.65 -4.83
C ASN A 63 26.59 3.26 -4.36
N ASN A 64 25.52 2.70 -4.98
CA ASN A 64 25.05 1.36 -4.68
C ASN A 64 26.15 0.30 -4.83
N GLY A 65 26.96 0.41 -5.89
CA GLY A 65 28.17 -0.42 -6.05
C GLY A 65 29.23 -0.15 -4.98
N GLY A 66 29.34 1.09 -4.52
CA GLY A 66 30.19 1.49 -3.40
C GLY A 66 29.80 0.79 -2.10
N ASP A 67 28.50 0.81 -1.75
CA ASP A 67 27.96 0.14 -0.58
C ASP A 67 28.24 -1.36 -0.61
N GLY A 68 27.99 -2.01 -1.77
CA GLY A 68 28.30 -3.42 -1.97
C GLY A 68 29.79 -3.76 -1.84
N LEU A 69 30.68 -2.91 -2.33
CA LEU A 69 32.13 -3.12 -2.25
C LEU A 69 32.66 -2.97 -0.82
N LEU A 70 32.16 -2.01 -0.06
CA LEU A 70 32.53 -1.86 1.35
C LEU A 70 31.98 -3.03 2.18
N ALA A 71 30.74 -3.46 1.93
CA ALA A 71 30.19 -4.65 2.58
C ALA A 71 30.99 -5.91 2.22
N ALA A 72 31.41 -6.06 0.95
CA ALA A 72 32.30 -7.14 0.50
C ALA A 72 33.62 -7.18 1.30
N ALA A 73 34.22 -6.02 1.52
CA ALA A 73 35.46 -5.92 2.30
C ALA A 73 35.28 -6.35 3.75
N GLU A 74 34.21 -5.90 4.43
CA GLU A 74 33.89 -6.32 5.80
C GLU A 74 33.74 -7.85 5.90
N LEU A 75 32.98 -8.45 4.99
CA LEU A 75 32.77 -9.91 4.96
C LEU A 75 34.07 -10.67 4.70
N ALA A 76 34.95 -10.17 3.81
CA ALA A 76 36.24 -10.76 3.53
C ALA A 76 37.18 -10.69 4.73
N ASP A 77 37.23 -9.56 5.43
CA ASP A 77 38.05 -9.37 6.67
C ASP A 77 37.60 -10.31 7.79
N GLU A 78 36.32 -10.72 7.81
CA GLU A 78 35.79 -11.72 8.75
C GLU A 78 36.05 -13.17 8.33
N GLY A 79 36.64 -13.37 7.15
CA GLY A 79 37.03 -14.68 6.63
C GLY A 79 36.00 -15.36 5.71
N CYS A 80 35.08 -14.60 5.16
CA CYS A 80 34.20 -15.06 4.08
C CYS A 80 34.98 -15.14 2.74
N HIS A 81 34.65 -16.10 1.90
CA HIS A 81 35.19 -16.17 0.53
C HIS A 81 34.38 -15.23 -0.37
N VAL A 82 34.88 -14.02 -0.63
CA VAL A 82 34.16 -13.00 -1.38
C VAL A 82 34.72 -12.81 -2.77
N ARG A 83 33.84 -12.94 -3.78
CA ARG A 83 34.11 -12.63 -5.19
C ARG A 83 33.38 -11.34 -5.55
N VAL A 84 34.03 -10.42 -6.27
CA VAL A 84 33.42 -9.19 -6.78
C VAL A 84 33.40 -9.21 -8.30
N CYS A 85 32.25 -8.96 -8.89
CA CYS A 85 32.02 -8.99 -10.33
C CYS A 85 31.51 -7.61 -10.82
N PRO A 86 32.34 -6.79 -11.48
CA PRO A 86 31.89 -5.56 -12.12
C PRO A 86 31.00 -5.94 -13.32
N VAL A 87 29.72 -5.52 -13.28
CA VAL A 87 28.74 -5.88 -14.32
C VAL A 87 28.22 -4.66 -15.08
N LEU A 88 28.31 -3.46 -14.53
CA LEU A 88 27.80 -2.26 -15.19
C LEU A 88 28.59 -1.00 -14.76
N GLY A 89 29.13 -0.29 -15.75
CA GLY A 89 29.88 0.96 -15.53
C GLY A 89 31.26 0.75 -14.89
N THR A 90 31.85 1.84 -14.38
CA THR A 90 33.14 1.81 -13.67
C THR A 90 32.88 1.72 -12.17
N PRO A 91 33.39 0.72 -11.45
CA PRO A 91 33.19 0.59 -10.01
C PRO A 91 33.62 1.84 -9.21
N HIS A 92 32.97 2.07 -8.08
CA HIS A 92 33.29 3.15 -7.16
C HIS A 92 34.77 3.05 -6.71
N ALA A 93 35.60 4.05 -7.06
CA ALA A 93 37.06 3.95 -6.98
C ALA A 93 37.58 3.64 -5.57
N ALA A 94 37.06 4.34 -4.54
CA ALA A 94 37.50 4.12 -3.16
C ALA A 94 37.05 2.73 -2.64
N GLY A 95 35.78 2.35 -2.83
CA GLY A 95 35.25 1.04 -2.42
C GLY A 95 36.00 -0.11 -3.11
N TRP A 96 36.31 0.02 -4.40
CA TRP A 96 37.09 -0.95 -5.16
C TRP A 96 38.47 -1.22 -4.53
N GLN A 97 39.18 -0.16 -4.15
CA GLN A 97 40.48 -0.29 -3.49
C GLN A 97 40.40 -0.91 -2.10
N VAL A 98 39.30 -0.65 -1.37
CA VAL A 98 39.05 -1.27 -0.06
C VAL A 98 38.80 -2.77 -0.22
N ALA A 99 37.91 -3.17 -1.15
CA ALA A 99 37.60 -4.57 -1.42
C ALA A 99 38.83 -5.37 -1.85
N LEU A 100 39.67 -4.82 -2.73
CA LEU A 100 40.91 -5.49 -3.16
C LEU A 100 41.89 -5.66 -1.98
N ARG A 101 42.03 -4.67 -1.08
CA ARG A 101 42.91 -4.77 0.08
C ARG A 101 42.42 -5.80 1.10
N ALA A 102 41.11 -5.97 1.24
CA ALA A 102 40.49 -6.99 2.08
C ALA A 102 40.61 -8.42 1.49
N GLY A 103 41.13 -8.54 0.28
CA GLY A 103 41.36 -9.86 -0.36
C GLY A 103 40.20 -10.39 -1.18
N CYS A 104 39.22 -9.54 -1.55
CA CYS A 104 38.16 -9.96 -2.46
C CYS A 104 38.73 -10.37 -3.84
N GLU A 105 38.26 -11.49 -4.37
CA GLU A 105 38.64 -12.00 -5.69
C GLU A 105 37.83 -11.31 -6.80
N VAL A 106 38.51 -10.77 -7.81
CA VAL A 106 37.84 -10.16 -8.96
C VAL A 106 37.54 -11.22 -10.00
N VAL A 107 36.27 -11.31 -10.42
CA VAL A 107 35.81 -12.27 -11.42
C VAL A 107 35.04 -11.58 -12.55
N THR A 108 35.07 -12.19 -13.73
CA THR A 108 34.20 -11.79 -14.85
C THR A 108 32.81 -12.38 -14.69
N MET A 109 31.81 -11.89 -15.44
CA MET A 109 30.45 -12.46 -15.43
C MET A 109 30.43 -13.94 -15.84
N GLU A 110 31.28 -14.33 -16.79
CA GLU A 110 31.44 -15.73 -17.20
C GLU A 110 31.96 -16.60 -16.04
N GLN A 111 32.98 -16.15 -15.32
CA GLN A 111 33.52 -16.84 -14.15
C GLN A 111 32.51 -16.87 -12.99
N ALA A 112 31.77 -15.78 -12.80
CA ALA A 112 30.75 -15.69 -11.78
C ALA A 112 29.64 -16.73 -11.94
N GLY A 113 29.24 -17.04 -13.19
CA GLY A 113 28.23 -18.04 -13.52
C GLY A 113 28.68 -19.50 -13.40
N GLN A 114 29.99 -19.77 -13.28
CA GLN A 114 30.51 -21.12 -13.20
C GLN A 114 30.32 -21.82 -11.85
N VAL A 115 30.21 -21.04 -10.76
CA VAL A 115 30.09 -21.56 -9.40
C VAL A 115 28.98 -20.77 -8.66
N VAL A 116 27.94 -21.49 -8.25
CA VAL A 116 26.87 -20.92 -7.47
C VAL A 116 27.37 -20.63 -6.04
N PRO A 117 27.33 -19.37 -5.57
CA PRO A 117 27.70 -19.03 -4.20
C PRO A 117 26.56 -19.35 -3.23
N ASP A 118 26.82 -19.27 -1.92
CA ASP A 118 25.76 -19.32 -0.91
C ASP A 118 24.88 -18.07 -0.97
N LEU A 119 25.49 -16.89 -1.22
CA LEU A 119 24.80 -15.61 -1.27
C LEU A 119 25.28 -14.77 -2.46
N VAL A 120 24.35 -14.18 -3.19
CA VAL A 120 24.60 -13.12 -4.17
C VAL A 120 24.17 -11.78 -3.57
N ILE A 121 25.01 -10.77 -3.62
CA ILE A 121 24.67 -9.39 -3.28
C ILE A 121 24.53 -8.60 -4.59
N ASP A 122 23.32 -8.15 -4.87
CA ASP A 122 22.99 -7.25 -5.99
C ASP A 122 23.24 -5.80 -5.57
N ALA A 123 24.38 -5.27 -5.95
CA ALA A 123 24.80 -3.89 -5.74
C ALA A 123 25.02 -3.14 -7.07
N VAL A 124 24.17 -3.44 -8.10
CA VAL A 124 24.37 -2.89 -9.43
C VAL A 124 23.67 -1.54 -9.58
N LEU A 125 22.35 -1.49 -9.35
CA LEU A 125 21.53 -0.30 -9.53
C LEU A 125 20.65 -0.05 -8.28
N GLY A 126 20.75 1.13 -7.67
CA GLY A 126 19.83 1.65 -6.65
C GLY A 126 18.87 2.71 -7.26
N ILE A 127 18.37 3.64 -6.43
CA ILE A 127 17.43 4.72 -6.84
C ILE A 127 17.94 5.60 -8.00
N GLY A 128 19.23 5.59 -8.30
CA GLY A 128 19.84 6.28 -9.44
C GLY A 128 19.77 5.51 -10.76
N GLY A 129 19.36 4.24 -10.72
CA GLY A 129 19.31 3.37 -11.87
C GLY A 129 18.18 3.69 -12.85
N ARG A 130 18.28 3.16 -14.07
CA ARG A 130 17.17 3.16 -15.04
C ARG A 130 16.45 1.82 -14.98
N PRO A 131 15.13 1.78 -15.27
CA PRO A 131 14.41 0.52 -15.41
C PRO A 131 15.03 -0.38 -16.48
N GLY A 132 15.11 -1.68 -16.16
CA GLY A 132 15.72 -2.70 -17.03
C GLY A 132 17.20 -2.95 -16.74
N ILE A 133 17.64 -4.16 -17.08
CA ILE A 133 19.03 -4.59 -17.02
C ILE A 133 19.45 -5.22 -18.35
N PRO A 134 20.75 -5.27 -18.66
CA PRO A 134 21.26 -5.97 -19.85
C PRO A 134 20.94 -7.47 -19.84
N ASP A 135 20.74 -8.05 -21.01
CA ASP A 135 20.37 -9.47 -21.18
C ASP A 135 21.41 -10.46 -20.62
N ASP A 136 22.68 -10.10 -20.65
CA ASP A 136 23.76 -10.92 -20.07
C ASP A 136 23.70 -10.94 -18.54
N LEU A 137 23.37 -9.82 -17.89
CA LEU A 137 23.13 -9.76 -16.46
C LEU A 137 21.84 -10.52 -16.07
N ALA A 138 20.78 -10.41 -16.87
CA ALA A 138 19.56 -11.17 -16.64
C ALA A 138 19.82 -12.69 -16.69
N ARG A 139 20.58 -13.15 -17.70
CA ARG A 139 20.99 -14.57 -17.82
C ARG A 139 21.87 -15.01 -16.64
N LEU A 140 22.78 -14.16 -16.17
CA LEU A 140 23.58 -14.47 -14.98
C LEU A 140 22.67 -14.64 -13.74
N GLY A 141 21.67 -13.78 -13.58
CA GLY A 141 20.67 -13.92 -12.52
C GLY A 141 19.92 -15.25 -12.56
N GLU A 142 19.52 -15.70 -13.75
CA GLU A 142 18.89 -17.02 -13.95
C GLU A 142 19.83 -18.17 -13.61
N GLN A 143 21.11 -18.11 -14.03
CA GLN A 143 22.12 -19.12 -13.72
C GLN A 143 22.38 -19.26 -12.22
N LEU A 144 22.29 -18.15 -11.48
CA LEU A 144 22.54 -18.10 -10.05
C LEU A 144 21.25 -18.21 -9.21
N SER A 145 20.13 -18.62 -9.81
CA SER A 145 18.82 -18.70 -9.14
C SER A 145 18.75 -19.68 -7.96
N ALA A 146 19.72 -20.58 -7.81
CA ALA A 146 19.83 -21.47 -6.67
C ALA A 146 20.52 -20.85 -5.45
N ALA A 147 21.20 -19.71 -5.59
CA ALA A 147 21.79 -18.97 -4.49
C ALA A 147 20.70 -18.16 -3.76
N SER A 148 20.96 -17.76 -2.51
CA SER A 148 20.20 -16.71 -1.85
C SER A 148 20.61 -15.34 -2.36
N TRP A 149 19.65 -14.39 -2.43
CA TRP A 149 19.88 -13.07 -3.01
C TRP A 149 19.58 -11.94 -2.03
N LEU A 150 20.53 -11.04 -1.87
CA LEU A 150 20.40 -9.79 -1.10
C LEU A 150 20.51 -8.61 -2.07
N ALA A 151 19.48 -7.77 -2.17
CA ALA A 151 19.57 -6.53 -2.95
C ALA A 151 19.95 -5.35 -2.05
N VAL A 152 20.83 -4.49 -2.55
CA VAL A 152 21.19 -3.21 -1.97
C VAL A 152 20.27 -2.14 -2.54
N ASP A 153 19.52 -1.47 -1.67
CA ASP A 153 18.51 -0.46 -1.95
C ASP A 153 17.27 -1.00 -2.69
N LEU A 154 17.42 -1.61 -3.85
CA LEU A 154 16.35 -2.27 -4.61
C LEU A 154 16.94 -3.31 -5.59
N PRO A 155 16.21 -4.37 -5.96
CA PRO A 155 16.63 -5.27 -7.02
C PRO A 155 16.90 -4.53 -8.33
N SER A 156 18.08 -4.73 -8.89
CA SER A 156 18.54 -4.01 -10.08
C SER A 156 17.61 -4.20 -11.27
N GLY A 157 17.28 -3.10 -11.93
CA GLY A 157 16.37 -3.04 -13.07
C GLY A 157 14.92 -2.70 -12.71
N LEU A 158 14.56 -2.61 -11.43
CA LEU A 158 13.28 -2.06 -11.01
C LEU A 158 13.26 -0.53 -11.16
N ASP A 159 12.08 0.02 -11.43
CA ASP A 159 11.85 1.46 -11.34
C ASP A 159 11.51 1.82 -9.90
N ALA A 160 12.36 2.61 -9.24
CA ALA A 160 12.14 3.05 -7.87
C ALA A 160 10.83 3.83 -7.66
N ASN A 161 10.28 4.44 -8.72
CA ASN A 161 9.12 5.34 -8.66
C ASN A 161 7.78 4.66 -8.97
N SER A 162 7.79 3.38 -9.36
CA SER A 162 6.56 2.67 -9.75
C SER A 162 6.60 1.19 -9.41
N GLY A 163 5.46 0.52 -9.62
CA GLY A 163 5.36 -0.94 -9.57
C GLY A 163 5.68 -1.64 -10.88
N THR A 164 6.13 -0.90 -11.90
CA THR A 164 6.36 -1.45 -13.24
C THR A 164 7.63 -2.31 -13.25
N VAL A 165 7.55 -3.48 -13.87
CA VAL A 165 8.69 -4.39 -14.06
C VAL A 165 8.94 -4.55 -15.56
N THR A 166 10.17 -4.27 -15.96
CA THR A 166 10.73 -4.69 -17.25
C THR A 166 11.61 -5.93 -17.04
N THR A 167 12.90 -5.84 -17.35
CA THR A 167 13.86 -6.91 -17.01
C THR A 167 14.57 -6.51 -15.71
N SER A 168 14.48 -7.35 -14.68
CA SER A 168 15.08 -7.05 -13.36
C SER A 168 15.61 -8.30 -12.69
N LEU A 169 16.55 -8.15 -11.78
CA LEU A 169 16.90 -9.17 -10.82
C LEU A 169 15.78 -9.39 -9.80
N ARG A 170 15.95 -10.38 -8.94
CA ARG A 170 15.03 -10.71 -7.85
C ARG A 170 15.85 -10.98 -6.59
N ALA A 171 15.35 -10.55 -5.46
CA ALA A 171 15.98 -10.79 -4.17
C ALA A 171 15.08 -11.58 -3.23
N ASP A 172 15.69 -12.32 -2.29
CA ASP A 172 15.00 -12.90 -1.14
C ASP A 172 14.87 -11.87 -0.03
N VAL A 173 15.87 -10.98 0.09
CA VAL A 173 15.90 -9.85 1.02
C VAL A 173 16.38 -8.61 0.29
N THR A 174 15.76 -7.48 0.56
CA THR A 174 16.21 -6.15 0.12
C THR A 174 16.49 -5.28 1.34
N VAL A 175 17.71 -4.77 1.46
CA VAL A 175 18.06 -3.73 2.44
C VAL A 175 17.91 -2.37 1.75
N THR A 176 17.00 -1.55 2.23
CA THR A 176 16.79 -0.19 1.72
C THR A 176 16.98 0.84 2.83
N PHE A 177 17.31 2.07 2.47
CA PHE A 177 17.80 3.08 3.40
C PHE A 177 16.77 4.17 3.62
N ALA A 178 16.67 4.65 4.87
CA ALA A 178 15.76 5.67 5.39
C ALA A 178 14.27 5.31 5.24
N THR A 179 13.81 4.98 4.03
CA THR A 179 12.41 4.64 3.79
C THR A 179 12.24 3.77 2.54
N ARG A 180 11.05 3.20 2.38
CA ARG A 180 10.67 2.44 1.18
C ARG A 180 10.52 3.34 -0.05
N LYS A 181 10.74 2.78 -1.23
CA LYS A 181 10.44 3.37 -2.54
C LYS A 181 9.22 2.67 -3.13
N TRP A 182 8.61 3.22 -4.18
CA TRP A 182 7.38 2.64 -4.76
C TRP A 182 7.56 1.21 -5.24
N CYS A 183 8.71 0.83 -5.77
CA CYS A 183 8.99 -0.56 -6.17
C CYS A 183 8.91 -1.57 -5.00
N HIS A 184 9.08 -1.11 -3.76
CA HIS A 184 9.01 -1.97 -2.57
C HIS A 184 7.58 -2.28 -2.12
N VAL A 185 6.59 -1.48 -2.56
CA VAL A 185 5.19 -1.60 -2.13
C VAL A 185 4.24 -1.85 -3.28
N ALA A 186 4.60 -1.45 -4.50
CA ALA A 186 3.73 -1.52 -5.67
C ALA A 186 3.93 -2.84 -6.45
N PRO A 187 2.89 -3.67 -6.60
CA PRO A 187 2.95 -4.84 -7.49
C PRO A 187 3.06 -4.42 -8.98
N PRO A 188 3.72 -5.23 -9.84
CA PRO A 188 4.42 -6.48 -9.54
C PRO A 188 5.87 -6.30 -9.05
N ALA A 189 6.40 -5.09 -8.96
CA ALA A 189 7.79 -4.83 -8.55
C ALA A 189 8.07 -5.33 -7.11
N ALA A 190 7.12 -5.10 -6.18
CA ALA A 190 7.24 -5.55 -4.80
C ALA A 190 7.49 -7.06 -4.67
N GLU A 191 6.96 -7.88 -5.60
CA GLU A 191 7.16 -9.33 -5.64
C GLU A 191 8.61 -9.72 -5.99
N ARG A 192 9.40 -8.78 -6.49
CA ARG A 192 10.82 -8.98 -6.80
C ARG A 192 11.75 -8.66 -5.64
N CYS A 193 11.25 -7.93 -4.63
CA CYS A 193 12.07 -7.40 -3.54
C CYS A 193 12.25 -8.38 -2.37
N GLY A 194 11.46 -9.45 -2.29
CA GLY A 194 11.47 -10.34 -1.13
C GLY A 194 11.10 -9.64 0.17
N ARG A 195 11.70 -10.06 1.28
CA ARG A 195 11.57 -9.33 2.55
C ARG A 195 12.34 -8.02 2.48
N ILE A 196 11.71 -6.93 2.95
CA ILE A 196 12.30 -5.60 2.88
C ILE A 196 12.69 -5.14 4.30
N ASP A 197 13.98 -4.90 4.49
CA ASP A 197 14.54 -4.38 5.72
C ASP A 197 14.89 -2.90 5.49
N VAL A 198 14.12 -2.00 6.14
CA VAL A 198 14.35 -0.55 6.08
C VAL A 198 15.34 -0.19 7.18
N VAL A 199 16.47 0.38 6.79
CA VAL A 199 17.53 0.78 7.70
C VAL A 199 17.50 2.28 7.94
N ASP A 200 17.47 2.68 9.19
CA ASP A 200 17.67 4.07 9.59
C ASP A 200 19.14 4.47 9.37
N ILE A 201 19.35 5.45 8.51
CA ILE A 201 20.66 6.04 8.24
C ILE A 201 20.76 7.49 8.74
N GLY A 202 19.77 7.93 9.53
CA GLY A 202 19.68 9.30 10.06
C GLY A 202 19.07 10.31 9.10
N VAL A 203 18.61 9.90 7.93
CA VAL A 203 17.90 10.75 6.96
C VAL A 203 16.41 10.72 7.28
N GLU A 204 15.88 11.85 7.76
CA GLU A 204 14.47 11.96 8.14
C GLU A 204 13.55 12.04 6.91
N PRO A 205 12.42 11.29 6.90
CA PRO A 205 11.40 11.44 5.87
C PRO A 205 10.79 12.85 5.87
N GLY A 206 10.58 13.43 4.69
CA GLY A 206 9.83 14.69 4.53
C GLY A 206 10.62 15.98 4.63
N GLY A 207 11.94 15.91 4.81
CA GLY A 207 12.81 17.10 4.83
C GLY A 207 12.60 18.00 6.06
N SER A 208 13.01 19.27 5.95
CA SER A 208 13.12 20.24 7.05
C SER A 208 11.82 20.57 7.79
N ASP A 209 10.66 20.30 7.21
CA ASP A 209 9.35 20.64 7.79
C ASP A 209 8.78 19.53 8.71
N GLY A 210 9.42 18.36 8.75
CA GLY A 210 9.03 17.24 9.61
C GLY A 210 7.64 16.64 9.32
N VAL A 211 7.01 17.01 8.20
CA VAL A 211 5.70 16.49 7.77
C VAL A 211 5.83 15.87 6.37
N PRO A 212 6.16 14.57 6.28
CA PRO A 212 6.44 13.90 5.01
C PRO A 212 5.33 14.03 3.97
N GLU A 213 4.09 14.00 4.40
CA GLU A 213 2.94 14.05 3.47
C GLU A 213 2.77 15.40 2.76
N ARG A 214 3.43 16.45 3.22
CA ARG A 214 3.45 17.76 2.56
C ARG A 214 4.59 17.93 1.57
N ALA A 215 5.62 17.09 1.70
CA ALA A 215 6.77 17.16 0.81
C ALA A 215 6.45 16.46 -0.51
N GLU A 216 6.85 17.07 -1.61
CA GLU A 216 6.65 16.50 -2.95
C GLU A 216 7.36 15.15 -3.07
N GLY A 217 6.65 14.16 -3.61
CA GLY A 217 7.20 12.82 -3.81
C GLY A 217 7.16 11.89 -2.59
N TRP A 218 6.62 12.34 -1.45
CA TRP A 218 6.37 11.50 -0.27
C TRP A 218 4.89 11.10 -0.17
N THR A 219 4.63 9.92 0.35
CA THR A 219 3.27 9.40 0.52
C THR A 219 3.23 8.49 1.73
N SER A 220 2.22 8.67 2.58
CA SER A 220 1.94 7.72 3.66
C SER A 220 1.28 6.45 3.11
N VAL A 221 1.68 5.31 3.64
CA VAL A 221 1.09 4.00 3.34
C VAL A 221 0.64 3.38 4.66
N VAL A 222 -0.63 2.99 4.70
CA VAL A 222 -1.19 2.30 5.87
C VAL A 222 -0.52 0.94 6.04
N ASP A 223 -0.13 0.61 7.25
CA ASP A 223 0.42 -0.70 7.61
C ASP A 223 -0.53 -1.48 8.54
N GLU A 224 -0.10 -2.66 8.95
CA GLU A 224 -0.89 -3.53 9.83
C GLU A 224 -1.04 -2.96 11.24
N ASP A 225 -0.03 -2.25 11.73
CA ASP A 225 -0.09 -1.59 13.04
C ASP A 225 -1.09 -0.44 13.03
N ASP A 226 -1.18 0.30 11.92
CA ASP A 226 -2.20 1.33 11.72
C ASP A 226 -3.61 0.75 11.72
N LEU A 227 -3.81 -0.40 11.04
CA LEU A 227 -5.09 -1.11 11.08
C LEU A 227 -5.44 -1.51 12.52
N ALA A 228 -4.51 -2.09 13.25
CA ALA A 228 -4.74 -2.54 14.63
C ALA A 228 -5.03 -1.36 15.58
N ARG A 229 -4.39 -0.22 15.37
CA ARG A 229 -4.54 0.98 16.19
C ARG A 229 -5.82 1.76 15.90
N LEU A 230 -6.18 1.88 14.62
CA LEU A 230 -7.25 2.76 14.15
C LEU A 230 -8.58 2.04 13.92
N TRP A 231 -8.60 0.70 13.98
CA TRP A 231 -9.83 -0.06 13.78
C TRP A 231 -10.82 0.17 14.94
N PRO A 232 -12.10 0.51 14.66
CA PRO A 232 -13.09 0.73 15.70
C PRO A 232 -13.50 -0.60 16.35
N VAL A 233 -12.87 -0.95 17.49
CA VAL A 233 -13.20 -2.15 18.25
C VAL A 233 -14.22 -1.84 19.34
N PRO A 234 -15.40 -2.48 19.34
CA PRO A 234 -16.46 -2.23 20.33
C PRO A 234 -15.99 -2.44 21.77
N GLY A 235 -16.42 -1.53 22.66
CA GLY A 235 -16.21 -1.62 24.08
C GLY A 235 -17.36 -2.32 24.83
N PRO A 236 -17.23 -2.56 26.15
CA PRO A 236 -18.27 -3.23 26.94
C PRO A 236 -19.61 -2.48 27.04
N GLY A 237 -19.61 -1.17 26.78
CA GLY A 237 -20.80 -0.31 26.81
C GLY A 237 -21.49 -0.12 25.47
N ASP A 238 -20.92 -0.67 24.39
CA ASP A 238 -21.45 -0.46 23.05
C ASP A 238 -22.70 -1.30 22.77
N ASP A 239 -23.64 -0.68 22.08
CA ASP A 239 -24.83 -1.34 21.56
C ASP A 239 -24.86 -1.32 20.01
N LYS A 240 -25.94 -1.80 19.42
CA LYS A 240 -26.11 -1.83 17.97
C LYS A 240 -26.12 -0.45 17.30
N TYR A 241 -26.42 0.60 18.04
CA TYR A 241 -26.49 1.98 17.54
C TYR A 241 -25.14 2.70 17.67
N SER A 242 -24.45 2.53 18.80
CA SER A 242 -23.10 3.07 19.00
C SER A 242 -22.07 2.41 18.09
N ARG A 243 -22.28 1.14 17.74
CA ARG A 243 -21.45 0.42 16.75
C ARG A 243 -21.73 0.81 15.30
N GLY A 244 -22.76 1.58 15.05
CA GLY A 244 -23.17 2.08 13.75
C GLY A 244 -24.21 1.20 13.03
N VAL A 245 -25.20 1.87 12.44
CA VAL A 245 -26.22 1.26 11.57
C VAL A 245 -25.94 1.63 10.13
N VAL A 246 -25.67 0.64 9.29
CA VAL A 246 -25.40 0.83 7.87
C VAL A 246 -26.69 0.65 7.07
N GLY A 247 -27.04 1.65 6.26
CA GLY A 247 -28.05 1.55 5.23
C GLY A 247 -27.46 1.05 3.93
N MET A 248 -28.05 0.00 3.36
CA MET A 248 -27.61 -0.59 2.10
C MET A 248 -28.70 -0.36 1.05
N ASP A 249 -28.43 0.53 0.10
CA ASP A 249 -29.29 0.76 -1.07
C ASP A 249 -28.51 0.36 -2.33
N THR A 250 -28.39 -0.95 -2.53
CA THR A 250 -27.56 -1.60 -3.56
C THR A 250 -28.34 -2.71 -4.26
N GLY A 251 -27.84 -3.14 -5.41
CA GLY A 251 -28.45 -4.20 -6.19
C GLY A 251 -29.72 -3.82 -6.92
N SER A 252 -30.06 -4.64 -7.88
CA SER A 252 -31.27 -4.60 -8.69
C SER A 252 -31.76 -6.01 -8.99
N SER A 253 -32.87 -6.13 -9.69
CA SER A 253 -33.32 -7.42 -10.18
C SER A 253 -32.36 -8.07 -11.16
N GLN A 254 -31.57 -7.27 -11.87
CA GLN A 254 -30.53 -7.70 -12.82
C GLN A 254 -29.25 -8.09 -12.12
N TYR A 255 -28.82 -7.30 -11.10
CA TYR A 255 -27.57 -7.49 -10.35
C TYR A 255 -27.81 -7.68 -8.85
N PRO A 256 -28.57 -8.72 -8.45
CA PRO A 256 -28.90 -8.91 -7.04
C PRO A 256 -27.70 -9.32 -6.16
N GLY A 257 -26.63 -9.86 -6.79
CA GLY A 257 -25.40 -10.28 -6.09
C GLY A 257 -24.68 -9.13 -5.40
N ALA A 258 -24.69 -7.93 -5.98
CA ALA A 258 -24.08 -6.74 -5.39
C ALA A 258 -24.68 -6.41 -4.01
N ALA A 259 -25.99 -6.58 -3.86
CA ALA A 259 -26.67 -6.43 -2.57
C ALA A 259 -26.18 -7.42 -1.51
N VAL A 260 -26.05 -8.69 -1.91
CA VAL A 260 -25.58 -9.75 -1.00
C VAL A 260 -24.14 -9.51 -0.59
N LEU A 261 -23.25 -9.21 -1.53
CA LEU A 261 -21.82 -9.01 -1.30
C LEU A 261 -21.56 -7.77 -0.44
N GLY A 262 -22.19 -6.63 -0.75
CA GLY A 262 -22.04 -5.41 0.04
C GLY A 262 -22.55 -5.57 1.48
N THR A 263 -23.72 -6.20 1.63
CA THR A 263 -24.30 -6.51 2.95
C THR A 263 -23.42 -7.47 3.75
N LEU A 264 -22.86 -8.48 3.09
CA LEU A 264 -21.90 -9.40 3.71
C LEU A 264 -20.65 -8.66 4.19
N GLY A 265 -20.07 -7.79 3.34
CA GLY A 265 -18.95 -6.95 3.70
C GLY A 265 -19.23 -6.16 4.97
N ALA A 266 -20.36 -5.48 5.05
CA ALA A 266 -20.77 -4.72 6.23
C ALA A 266 -20.89 -5.58 7.49
N LEU A 267 -21.56 -6.73 7.42
CA LEU A 267 -21.74 -7.61 8.59
C LEU A 267 -20.42 -8.23 9.07
N ARG A 268 -19.57 -8.67 8.14
CA ARG A 268 -18.28 -9.30 8.48
C ARG A 268 -17.25 -8.32 9.03
N THR A 269 -17.48 -7.03 8.82
CA THR A 269 -16.66 -5.94 9.36
C THR A 269 -17.10 -5.50 10.77
N GLY A 270 -18.30 -5.95 11.21
CA GLY A 270 -18.78 -5.73 12.57
C GLY A 270 -19.81 -4.62 12.71
N ALA A 271 -20.57 -4.27 11.65
CA ALA A 271 -21.71 -3.35 11.75
C ALA A 271 -22.63 -3.71 12.91
N GLY A 272 -23.08 -2.75 13.68
CA GLY A 272 -24.01 -2.97 14.77
C GLY A 272 -25.39 -3.42 14.28
N MET A 273 -25.80 -2.89 13.12
CA MET A 273 -27.01 -3.31 12.38
C MET A 273 -26.83 -2.97 10.89
N VAL A 274 -27.39 -3.80 10.02
CA VAL A 274 -27.52 -3.47 8.61
C VAL A 274 -29.02 -3.36 8.25
N ARG A 275 -29.38 -2.24 7.61
CA ARG A 275 -30.70 -2.03 6.99
C ARG A 275 -30.56 -2.13 5.50
N TYR A 276 -31.31 -3.02 4.87
CA TYR A 276 -31.34 -3.16 3.42
C TYR A 276 -32.65 -2.62 2.86
N VAL A 277 -32.58 -1.75 1.86
CA VAL A 277 -33.74 -1.05 1.27
C VAL A 277 -33.88 -1.20 -0.24
N GLY A 278 -33.29 -2.24 -0.80
CA GLY A 278 -33.37 -2.53 -2.23
C GLY A 278 -34.68 -3.18 -2.69
N PRO A 279 -34.79 -3.51 -3.99
CA PRO A 279 -35.93 -4.19 -4.57
C PRO A 279 -36.15 -5.58 -3.97
N ARG A 280 -37.37 -6.14 -4.19
CA ARG A 280 -37.77 -7.42 -3.58
C ARG A 280 -36.78 -8.57 -3.84
N ARG A 281 -36.38 -8.79 -5.13
CA ARG A 281 -35.49 -9.92 -5.45
C ARG A 281 -34.17 -9.92 -4.68
N PRO A 282 -33.37 -8.84 -4.69
CA PRO A 282 -32.18 -8.81 -3.84
C PRO A 282 -32.50 -8.82 -2.34
N SER A 283 -33.63 -8.23 -1.88
CA SER A 283 -34.06 -8.32 -0.47
C SER A 283 -34.24 -9.76 -0.01
N ASP A 284 -34.94 -10.58 -0.82
CA ASP A 284 -35.19 -11.99 -0.51
C ASP A 284 -33.84 -12.77 -0.43
N LEU A 285 -32.88 -12.48 -1.32
CA LEU A 285 -31.56 -13.13 -1.31
C LEU A 285 -30.69 -12.67 -0.14
N VAL A 286 -30.70 -11.39 0.18
CA VAL A 286 -30.01 -10.83 1.36
C VAL A 286 -30.53 -11.49 2.64
N LEU A 287 -31.85 -11.55 2.82
CA LEU A 287 -32.45 -12.18 4.00
C LEU A 287 -32.18 -13.68 4.08
N ALA A 288 -32.19 -14.37 2.95
CA ALA A 288 -31.86 -15.80 2.89
C ALA A 288 -30.40 -16.09 3.27
N ALA A 289 -29.46 -15.21 2.86
CA ALA A 289 -28.05 -15.36 3.18
C ALA A 289 -27.69 -14.83 4.58
N MET A 290 -28.38 -13.80 5.05
CA MET A 290 -28.06 -13.04 6.27
C MET A 290 -29.32 -12.67 7.05
N PRO A 291 -29.86 -13.59 7.87
CA PRO A 291 -31.12 -13.41 8.60
C PRO A 291 -31.12 -12.26 9.63
N SER A 292 -29.95 -11.73 9.99
CA SER A 292 -29.80 -10.60 10.92
C SER A 292 -30.05 -9.24 10.29
N VAL A 293 -30.23 -9.16 8.98
CA VAL A 293 -30.47 -7.91 8.23
C VAL A 293 -31.93 -7.47 8.42
N VAL A 294 -32.13 -6.16 8.60
CA VAL A 294 -33.45 -5.56 8.70
C VAL A 294 -33.89 -5.05 7.33
N LEU A 295 -34.95 -5.63 6.77
CA LEU A 295 -35.53 -5.21 5.49
C LEU A 295 -36.51 -4.04 5.70
N ALA A 296 -36.02 -2.89 6.11
CA ALA A 296 -36.85 -1.72 6.32
C ALA A 296 -36.01 -0.43 6.31
N ASP A 297 -36.58 0.61 5.76
CA ASP A 297 -36.05 1.97 5.92
C ASP A 297 -36.05 2.40 7.38
N GLY A 298 -35.25 3.39 7.75
CA GLY A 298 -35.17 3.91 9.10
C GLY A 298 -33.81 4.59 9.36
N ARG A 299 -33.60 5.03 10.59
CA ARG A 299 -32.37 5.73 10.96
C ARG A 299 -31.13 4.88 10.69
N VAL A 300 -30.17 5.47 10.00
CA VAL A 300 -28.83 4.95 9.76
C VAL A 300 -27.78 5.99 10.13
N GLN A 301 -26.53 5.57 10.31
CA GLN A 301 -25.39 6.47 10.50
C GLN A 301 -24.56 6.63 9.23
N ALA A 302 -24.67 5.69 8.28
CA ALA A 302 -24.07 5.84 6.96
C ALA A 302 -24.88 5.07 5.90
N TRP A 303 -24.81 5.52 4.65
CA TRP A 303 -25.38 4.83 3.49
C TRP A 303 -24.28 4.22 2.62
N VAL A 304 -24.59 3.08 2.01
CA VAL A 304 -23.86 2.50 0.87
C VAL A 304 -24.82 2.43 -0.31
N VAL A 305 -24.46 3.08 -1.42
CA VAL A 305 -25.36 3.25 -2.56
C VAL A 305 -24.67 2.98 -3.89
N GLY A 306 -25.42 2.52 -4.88
CA GLY A 306 -25.01 2.51 -6.29
C GLY A 306 -24.56 1.17 -6.83
N SER A 307 -23.90 0.34 -6.04
CA SER A 307 -23.44 -0.97 -6.51
C SER A 307 -24.59 -1.80 -7.05
N GLY A 308 -24.50 -2.22 -8.32
CA GLY A 308 -25.46 -3.09 -8.97
C GLY A 308 -26.86 -2.49 -9.19
N TRP A 309 -26.99 -1.18 -9.27
CA TRP A 309 -28.27 -0.55 -9.61
C TRP A 309 -28.69 -0.83 -11.04
N GLY A 310 -27.70 -0.96 -11.96
CA GLY A 310 -27.94 -1.08 -13.39
C GLY A 310 -28.26 0.27 -14.04
N GLN A 311 -28.41 0.25 -15.35
CA GLN A 311 -28.62 1.46 -16.17
C GLN A 311 -29.98 1.49 -16.87
N ASP A 312 -30.88 0.60 -16.50
CA ASP A 312 -32.19 0.48 -17.17
C ASP A 312 -33.13 1.69 -16.91
N ASP A 313 -33.01 2.33 -15.73
CA ASP A 313 -33.78 3.54 -15.39
C ASP A 313 -32.86 4.56 -14.67
N PRO A 314 -32.03 5.31 -15.42
CA PRO A 314 -31.13 6.31 -14.83
C PRO A 314 -31.87 7.39 -14.02
N ALA A 315 -33.06 7.79 -14.45
CA ALA A 315 -33.85 8.82 -13.75
C ALA A 315 -34.39 8.31 -12.39
N ALA A 316 -34.74 7.03 -12.28
CA ALA A 316 -35.10 6.43 -11.00
C ALA A 316 -33.87 6.33 -10.08
N ASN A 317 -32.71 5.94 -10.60
CA ASN A 317 -31.48 5.86 -9.86
C ASN A 317 -31.01 7.25 -9.37
N GLU A 318 -31.13 8.28 -10.18
CA GLU A 318 -30.84 9.66 -9.78
C GLU A 318 -31.75 10.10 -8.61
N ARG A 319 -33.06 9.82 -8.70
CA ARG A 319 -33.99 10.11 -7.58
C ARG A 319 -33.63 9.33 -6.30
N ARG A 320 -33.19 8.07 -6.43
CA ARG A 320 -32.73 7.26 -5.29
C ARG A 320 -31.51 7.93 -4.63
N LEU A 321 -30.50 8.30 -5.42
CA LEU A 321 -29.32 8.96 -4.91
C LEU A 321 -29.65 10.27 -4.20
N HIS A 322 -30.44 11.14 -4.83
CA HIS A 322 -30.90 12.40 -4.22
C HIS A 322 -31.65 12.19 -2.90
N HIS A 323 -32.49 11.15 -2.84
CA HIS A 323 -33.22 10.82 -1.61
C HIS A 323 -32.25 10.43 -0.48
N ARG A 324 -31.21 9.63 -0.76
CA ARG A 324 -30.21 9.25 0.26
C ARG A 324 -29.30 10.41 0.65
N CYS A 325 -28.92 11.27 -0.29
CA CYS A 325 -28.18 12.49 0.02
C CYS A 325 -28.97 13.43 0.96
N ALA A 326 -30.29 13.46 0.84
CA ALA A 326 -31.14 14.30 1.69
C ALA A 326 -31.16 13.87 3.17
N ASP A 327 -30.74 12.65 3.50
CA ASP A 327 -30.61 12.18 4.89
C ASP A 327 -29.44 12.87 5.63
N GLY A 328 -28.47 13.48 4.90
CA GLY A 328 -27.38 14.27 5.46
C GLY A 328 -26.39 13.45 6.31
N VAL A 329 -26.29 12.15 6.08
CA VAL A 329 -25.35 11.26 6.77
C VAL A 329 -24.19 10.87 5.84
N PRO A 330 -23.03 10.45 6.38
CA PRO A 330 -21.92 9.94 5.59
C PRO A 330 -22.34 8.85 4.60
N MET A 331 -21.70 8.78 3.44
CA MET A 331 -22.06 7.80 2.42
C MET A 331 -20.87 7.23 1.67
N VAL A 332 -20.98 5.95 1.28
CA VAL A 332 -20.20 5.34 0.22
C VAL A 332 -21.01 5.36 -1.07
N ILE A 333 -20.47 5.96 -2.12
CA ILE A 333 -21.08 6.01 -3.45
C ILE A 333 -20.19 5.21 -4.41
N ASP A 334 -20.74 4.12 -4.97
CA ASP A 334 -20.00 3.17 -5.80
C ASP A 334 -20.70 2.92 -7.14
N ALA A 335 -19.94 2.45 -8.11
CA ALA A 335 -20.40 1.89 -9.37
C ALA A 335 -21.39 2.81 -10.14
N ASP A 336 -22.63 2.35 -10.37
CA ASP A 336 -23.60 3.05 -11.24
C ASP A 336 -23.96 4.46 -10.72
N ALA A 337 -23.96 4.67 -9.39
CA ALA A 337 -24.27 5.97 -8.79
C ALA A 337 -23.18 7.02 -9.02
N LEU A 338 -21.93 6.63 -9.32
CA LEU A 338 -20.84 7.56 -9.61
C LEU A 338 -21.08 8.42 -10.86
N SER A 339 -21.95 7.97 -11.76
CA SER A 339 -22.33 8.73 -12.95
C SER A 339 -23.49 9.71 -12.71
N LEU A 340 -24.09 9.70 -11.52
CA LEU A 340 -25.30 10.42 -11.16
C LEU A 340 -25.09 11.42 -10.02
N LEU A 341 -23.84 11.76 -9.69
CA LEU A 341 -23.50 12.62 -8.56
C LEU A 341 -24.22 13.97 -8.63
N PRO A 342 -24.91 14.40 -7.56
CA PRO A 342 -25.48 15.75 -7.47
C PRO A 342 -24.36 16.81 -7.35
N ALA A 343 -24.73 18.08 -7.55
CA ALA A 343 -23.79 19.18 -7.43
C ALA A 343 -23.22 19.33 -6.02
N GLU A 344 -23.97 18.96 -5.00
CA GLU A 344 -23.57 18.99 -3.60
C GLU A 344 -23.76 17.60 -2.99
N LEU A 345 -22.73 17.09 -2.35
CA LEU A 345 -22.72 15.83 -1.62
C LEU A 345 -22.81 16.09 -0.11
N PRO A 346 -23.37 15.17 0.68
CA PRO A 346 -23.25 15.24 2.14
C PRO A 346 -21.78 15.23 2.59
N ASP A 347 -21.54 15.74 3.80
CA ASP A 347 -20.22 15.65 4.41
C ASP A 347 -19.78 14.18 4.56
N ASP A 348 -18.47 13.94 4.58
CA ASP A 348 -17.88 12.61 4.69
C ASP A 348 -18.38 11.59 3.64
N CYS A 349 -18.53 12.03 2.39
CA CYS A 349 -18.75 11.13 1.26
C CYS A 349 -17.45 10.46 0.80
N LEU A 350 -17.53 9.15 0.57
CA LEU A 350 -16.47 8.31 -0.02
C LEU A 350 -16.94 7.81 -1.40
N LEU A 351 -16.29 8.29 -2.44
CA LEU A 351 -16.47 7.80 -3.82
C LEU A 351 -15.46 6.68 -4.07
N THR A 352 -15.91 5.53 -4.63
CA THR A 352 -15.06 4.35 -4.81
C THR A 352 -14.90 3.92 -6.27
N PRO A 353 -14.45 4.80 -7.19
CA PRO A 353 -14.29 4.45 -8.58
C PRO A 353 -13.13 3.49 -8.84
N HIS A 354 -13.26 2.62 -9.85
CA HIS A 354 -12.11 2.05 -10.55
C HIS A 354 -11.61 3.01 -11.66
N ALA A 355 -10.44 2.73 -12.28
CA ALA A 355 -9.84 3.64 -13.26
C ALA A 355 -10.77 4.02 -14.43
N GLY A 356 -11.62 3.09 -14.91
CA GLY A 356 -12.55 3.38 -16.00
C GLY A 356 -13.76 4.25 -15.57
N GLU A 357 -14.20 4.14 -14.32
CA GLU A 357 -15.22 5.02 -13.73
C GLU A 357 -14.65 6.41 -13.50
N LEU A 358 -13.45 6.50 -12.91
CA LEU A 358 -12.79 7.76 -12.65
C LEU A 358 -12.51 8.53 -13.95
N ALA A 359 -12.06 7.86 -15.00
CA ALA A 359 -11.86 8.44 -16.31
C ALA A 359 -13.14 9.10 -16.87
N ARG A 360 -14.29 8.39 -16.77
CA ARG A 360 -15.60 8.95 -17.16
C ARG A 360 -16.00 10.16 -16.29
N MET A 361 -15.79 10.08 -14.98
CA MET A 361 -16.09 11.16 -14.02
C MET A 361 -15.27 12.41 -14.33
N LEU A 362 -14.01 12.27 -14.71
CA LEU A 362 -13.11 13.36 -15.03
C LEU A 362 -13.26 13.85 -16.48
N GLY A 363 -13.73 13.01 -17.39
CA GLY A 363 -13.79 13.27 -18.83
C GLY A 363 -12.43 13.12 -19.51
N VAL A 364 -11.60 12.19 -19.05
CA VAL A 364 -10.25 11.86 -19.54
C VAL A 364 -10.17 10.42 -20.03
N ASP A 365 -9.06 10.04 -20.66
CA ASP A 365 -8.82 8.66 -21.06
C ASP A 365 -8.50 7.76 -19.84
N ARG A 366 -8.87 6.48 -19.96
CA ARG A 366 -8.57 5.50 -18.91
C ARG A 366 -7.07 5.29 -18.70
N ASP A 367 -6.29 5.41 -19.76
CA ASP A 367 -4.84 5.22 -19.68
C ASP A 367 -4.18 6.41 -18.98
N GLU A 368 -4.69 7.62 -19.13
CA GLU A 368 -4.26 8.78 -18.35
C GLU A 368 -4.43 8.55 -16.83
N VAL A 369 -5.58 8.00 -16.42
CA VAL A 369 -5.81 7.64 -15.00
C VAL A 369 -4.85 6.54 -14.53
N ARG A 370 -4.53 5.57 -15.38
CA ARG A 370 -3.61 4.48 -15.05
C ARG A 370 -2.16 4.92 -14.93
N GLU A 371 -1.75 5.86 -15.76
CA GLU A 371 -0.41 6.43 -15.74
C GLU A 371 -0.20 7.39 -14.57
N ASN A 372 -1.26 8.13 -14.18
CA ASN A 372 -1.22 9.13 -13.12
C ASN A 372 -2.35 8.92 -12.09
N PRO A 373 -2.41 7.76 -11.40
CA PRO A 373 -3.55 7.40 -10.56
C PRO A 373 -3.70 8.32 -9.34
N ARG A 374 -2.58 8.70 -8.72
CA ARG A 374 -2.56 9.59 -7.55
C ARG A 374 -3.12 10.97 -7.89
N GLU A 375 -2.61 11.58 -8.95
CA GLU A 375 -3.02 12.91 -9.44
C GLU A 375 -4.48 12.91 -9.88
N SER A 376 -4.92 11.86 -10.55
CA SER A 376 -6.31 11.67 -10.98
C SER A 376 -7.25 11.55 -9.78
N ALA A 377 -6.87 10.81 -8.74
CA ALA A 377 -7.65 10.71 -7.50
C ALA A 377 -7.76 12.07 -6.80
N MET A 378 -6.65 12.81 -6.70
CA MET A 378 -6.62 14.16 -6.12
C MET A 378 -7.45 15.17 -6.92
N GLN A 379 -7.40 15.09 -8.25
CA GLN A 379 -8.22 15.96 -9.13
C GLN A 379 -9.71 15.68 -8.91
N ALA A 380 -10.11 14.41 -8.83
CA ALA A 380 -11.49 14.03 -8.56
C ALA A 380 -11.95 14.47 -7.16
N ALA A 381 -11.13 14.27 -6.14
CA ALA A 381 -11.46 14.69 -4.79
C ALA A 381 -11.75 16.20 -4.72
N ARG A 382 -10.90 17.03 -5.34
CA ARG A 382 -11.12 18.49 -5.44
C ARG A 382 -12.38 18.84 -6.23
N ARG A 383 -12.59 18.16 -7.38
CA ARG A 383 -13.70 18.46 -8.28
C ARG A 383 -15.06 18.18 -7.65
N PHE A 384 -15.17 17.07 -6.92
CA PHE A 384 -16.43 16.61 -6.35
C PHE A 384 -16.59 17.00 -4.86
N GLY A 385 -15.58 17.59 -4.23
CA GLY A 385 -15.60 17.95 -2.81
C GLY A 385 -15.76 16.75 -1.87
N ALA A 386 -15.35 15.56 -2.30
CA ALA A 386 -15.53 14.31 -1.57
C ALA A 386 -14.23 13.48 -1.56
N THR A 387 -14.08 12.60 -0.57
CA THR A 387 -12.99 11.64 -0.55
C THR A 387 -13.13 10.64 -1.69
N VAL A 388 -12.04 10.33 -2.38
CA VAL A 388 -12.00 9.38 -3.49
C VAL A 388 -11.08 8.22 -3.16
N LEU A 389 -11.61 7.01 -3.13
CA LEU A 389 -10.84 5.77 -3.11
C LEU A 389 -10.76 5.21 -4.54
N LEU A 390 -9.67 5.47 -5.23
CA LEU A 390 -9.39 4.90 -6.54
C LEU A 390 -8.94 3.45 -6.41
N LYS A 391 -9.78 2.53 -6.88
CA LYS A 391 -9.49 1.08 -6.88
C LYS A 391 -8.45 0.72 -7.95
N GLY A 392 -7.43 -0.04 -7.57
CA GLY A 392 -6.34 -0.47 -8.46
C GLY A 392 -5.35 -1.40 -7.76
N ALA A 393 -4.21 -1.67 -8.41
CA ALA A 393 -3.12 -2.44 -7.80
C ALA A 393 -2.56 -1.76 -6.53
N ILE A 394 -2.45 -0.44 -6.58
CA ILE A 394 -2.36 0.43 -5.39
C ILE A 394 -3.72 1.11 -5.28
N GLN A 395 -4.31 1.10 -4.08
CA GLN A 395 -5.56 1.79 -3.82
C GLN A 395 -5.25 3.16 -3.21
N TRP A 396 -5.53 4.21 -3.98
CA TRP A 396 -5.26 5.59 -3.61
C TRP A 396 -6.46 6.23 -2.95
N VAL A 397 -6.26 6.83 -1.78
CA VAL A 397 -7.29 7.59 -1.09
C VAL A 397 -6.91 9.07 -1.06
N ALA A 398 -7.66 9.88 -1.77
CA ALA A 398 -7.47 11.32 -1.86
C ALA A 398 -8.60 12.07 -1.15
N ASP A 399 -8.23 13.03 -0.31
CA ASP A 399 -9.13 13.88 0.44
C ASP A 399 -9.08 15.32 -0.10
N PRO A 400 -10.22 15.99 -0.35
CA PRO A 400 -10.27 17.33 -0.90
C PRO A 400 -9.66 18.40 0.01
N ASN A 401 -9.66 18.17 1.32
CA ASN A 401 -9.25 19.14 2.34
C ASN A 401 -7.79 18.96 2.78
N GLY A 402 -7.11 17.91 2.33
CA GLY A 402 -5.71 17.67 2.66
C GLY A 402 -5.46 17.34 4.13
N HIS A 403 -6.40 16.69 4.81
CA HIS A 403 -6.21 16.30 6.21
C HIS A 403 -5.03 15.32 6.33
N VAL A 404 -3.97 15.79 6.96
CA VAL A 404 -2.72 15.07 7.17
C VAL A 404 -2.55 14.65 8.64
N VAL A 405 -3.52 14.93 9.50
CA VAL A 405 -3.42 14.60 10.92
C VAL A 405 -3.82 13.15 11.13
N GLU A 406 -2.92 12.35 11.69
CA GLU A 406 -3.26 11.04 12.23
C GLU A 406 -4.31 11.24 13.32
N PRO A 407 -5.52 10.62 13.20
CA PRO A 407 -6.45 10.67 14.32
C PRO A 407 -5.82 9.89 15.48
N THR A 408 -5.74 10.49 16.65
CA THR A 408 -5.41 9.74 17.86
C THR A 408 -6.54 8.75 18.17
N PRO A 409 -6.29 7.64 18.84
CA PRO A 409 -7.35 6.70 19.24
C PRO A 409 -8.49 7.36 20.04
N SER A 410 -8.20 8.43 20.80
CA SER A 410 -9.19 9.26 21.48
C SER A 410 -10.04 10.08 20.50
N GLU A 411 -9.48 10.59 19.42
CA GLU A 411 -10.25 11.38 18.43
C GLU A 411 -11.21 10.51 17.61
N ILE A 412 -10.87 9.24 17.37
CA ILE A 412 -11.81 8.27 16.75
C ILE A 412 -12.99 7.96 17.68
N LEU A 413 -12.77 7.94 19.00
CA LEU A 413 -13.80 7.66 20.00
C LEU A 413 -14.60 8.92 20.40
N ASP A 414 -13.98 10.12 20.37
CA ASP A 414 -14.62 11.39 20.74
C ASP A 414 -15.47 12.01 19.61
N VAL A 415 -15.32 11.57 18.36
CA VAL A 415 -16.16 12.05 17.24
C VAL A 415 -17.65 11.73 17.43
N ALA A 416 -17.98 10.77 18.31
CA ALA A 416 -19.38 10.50 18.65
C ALA A 416 -20.08 11.64 19.42
N ASP A 417 -19.32 12.56 20.06
CA ASP A 417 -19.89 13.61 20.94
C ASP A 417 -19.56 15.08 20.53
N HIS A 418 -18.69 15.32 19.54
CA HIS A 418 -18.31 16.69 19.18
C HIS A 418 -18.29 16.94 17.65
N PRO A 419 -19.27 17.65 17.10
CA PRO A 419 -19.17 18.21 15.74
C PRO A 419 -18.26 19.46 15.81
N GLY A 420 -16.97 19.32 15.54
CA GLY A 420 -16.08 20.47 15.50
C GLY A 420 -14.59 20.25 15.69
N ALA A 421 -14.08 19.04 15.58
CA ALA A 421 -12.63 18.77 15.68
C ALA A 421 -11.88 19.39 14.49
N GLY A 422 -11.23 20.50 14.77
CA GLY A 422 -10.10 21.12 14.11
C GLY A 422 -10.01 21.07 12.57
N GLN A 423 -10.65 22.04 11.90
CA GLN A 423 -10.26 22.39 10.52
C GLN A 423 -8.82 22.88 10.49
N MET A 424 -7.94 22.12 9.85
CA MET A 424 -6.62 22.61 9.44
C MET A 424 -6.78 23.65 8.32
N PRO A 425 -5.83 24.60 8.18
CA PRO A 425 -5.94 25.65 7.17
C PRO A 425 -6.04 25.07 5.75
N ALA A 426 -6.96 25.62 4.97
CA ALA A 426 -7.21 25.26 3.59
C ALA A 426 -5.93 25.35 2.73
N GLY A 427 -5.43 24.23 2.25
CA GLY A 427 -4.31 24.20 1.34
C GLY A 427 -3.84 22.80 1.01
N GLN A 428 -4.03 22.36 -0.18
CA GLN A 428 -3.58 21.16 -0.87
C GLN A 428 -4.25 19.84 -0.44
N ALA A 429 -4.97 19.24 -1.39
CA ALA A 429 -5.53 17.91 -1.26
C ALA A 429 -4.43 16.89 -0.89
N GLY A 430 -4.62 16.14 0.20
CA GLY A 430 -3.73 15.07 0.62
C GLY A 430 -4.10 13.74 -0.03
N CYS A 431 -3.12 12.92 -0.35
CA CYS A 431 -3.34 11.57 -0.87
C CYS A 431 -2.46 10.57 -0.13
N ALA A 432 -3.05 9.45 0.26
CA ALA A 432 -2.37 8.33 0.88
C ALA A 432 -2.70 7.03 0.15
N ALA A 433 -1.89 6.00 0.33
CA ALA A 433 -2.14 4.67 -0.20
C ALA A 433 -2.58 3.72 0.92
N ALA A 434 -3.54 2.84 0.61
CA ALA A 434 -3.87 1.71 1.46
C ALA A 434 -2.74 0.67 1.41
N LEU A 435 -2.72 -0.27 2.38
CA LEU A 435 -1.80 -1.39 2.38
C LEU A 435 -1.88 -2.12 1.02
N PRO A 436 -0.77 -2.31 0.30
CA PRO A 436 -0.77 -3.02 -0.95
C PRO A 436 -1.16 -4.49 -0.77
N GLY A 437 -2.02 -5.00 -1.64
CA GLY A 437 -2.49 -6.38 -1.62
C GLY A 437 -2.08 -7.17 -2.85
N GLN A 438 -2.26 -8.49 -2.79
CA GLN A 438 -2.07 -9.37 -3.93
C GLN A 438 -3.26 -9.26 -4.91
N ALA A 439 -3.04 -9.67 -6.16
CA ALA A 439 -4.04 -9.61 -7.23
C ALA A 439 -5.32 -10.46 -6.99
N TRP A 440 -5.36 -11.26 -5.93
CA TRP A 440 -6.53 -12.07 -5.55
C TRP A 440 -7.81 -11.26 -5.32
N THR A 441 -7.69 -9.96 -4.98
CA THR A 441 -8.84 -9.07 -4.84
C THR A 441 -9.36 -8.50 -6.15
N GLY A 442 -8.68 -8.73 -7.27
CA GLY A 442 -9.04 -8.26 -8.61
C GLY A 442 -10.19 -9.05 -9.26
N GLN A 443 -11.27 -9.34 -8.53
CA GLN A 443 -12.43 -10.12 -8.97
C GLN A 443 -13.69 -9.28 -8.95
N ALA A 444 -14.66 -9.67 -9.83
CA ALA A 444 -15.98 -9.07 -9.82
C ALA A 444 -16.67 -9.32 -8.47
N GLY A 445 -17.21 -8.27 -7.86
CA GLY A 445 -17.85 -8.32 -6.55
C GLY A 445 -16.94 -7.90 -5.38
N SER A 446 -15.61 -7.85 -5.56
CA SER A 446 -14.69 -7.36 -4.52
C SER A 446 -14.95 -5.89 -4.16
N GLY A 447 -15.34 -5.06 -5.14
CA GLY A 447 -15.75 -3.67 -4.94
C GLY A 447 -17.02 -3.55 -4.09
N ASP A 448 -18.01 -4.43 -4.35
CA ASP A 448 -19.25 -4.45 -3.57
C ASP A 448 -18.97 -4.76 -2.08
N VAL A 449 -18.12 -5.76 -1.82
CA VAL A 449 -17.67 -6.10 -0.45
C VAL A 449 -16.97 -4.91 0.19
N LEU A 450 -16.01 -4.28 -0.53
CA LEU A 450 -15.27 -3.12 -0.05
C LEU A 450 -16.19 -1.95 0.30
N ALA A 451 -17.21 -1.68 -0.53
CA ALA A 451 -18.19 -0.63 -0.25
C ALA A 451 -18.94 -0.90 1.07
N GLY A 452 -19.31 -2.15 1.35
CA GLY A 452 -19.90 -2.55 2.62
C GLY A 452 -18.98 -2.38 3.81
N VAL A 453 -17.69 -2.72 3.67
CA VAL A 453 -16.66 -2.49 4.69
C VAL A 453 -16.53 -1.01 5.00
N CYS A 454 -16.35 -0.17 3.98
CA CYS A 454 -16.22 1.28 4.14
C CYS A 454 -17.49 1.89 4.78
N GLY A 455 -18.67 1.42 4.38
CA GLY A 455 -19.93 1.86 4.98
C GLY A 455 -20.03 1.55 6.47
N THR A 456 -19.48 0.42 6.92
CA THR A 456 -19.42 0.08 8.34
C THR A 456 -18.51 1.02 9.11
N LEU A 457 -17.34 1.33 8.57
CA LEU A 457 -16.38 2.25 9.18
C LEU A 457 -16.96 3.67 9.28
N LEU A 458 -17.61 4.17 8.21
CA LEU A 458 -18.33 5.44 8.25
C LEU A 458 -19.44 5.44 9.32
N ALA A 459 -20.23 4.37 9.38
CA ALA A 459 -21.31 4.26 10.37
C ALA A 459 -20.79 4.19 11.83
N ALA A 460 -19.57 3.73 12.02
CA ALA A 460 -18.87 3.75 13.30
C ALA A 460 -18.20 5.10 13.63
N GLY A 461 -18.39 6.13 12.78
CA GLY A 461 -17.84 7.48 12.99
C GLY A 461 -16.42 7.70 12.45
N VAL A 462 -15.87 6.74 11.71
CA VAL A 462 -14.57 6.91 11.03
C VAL A 462 -14.76 7.83 9.82
N SER A 463 -13.89 8.82 9.64
CA SER A 463 -13.97 9.73 8.48
C SER A 463 -13.83 9.00 7.14
N ALA A 464 -14.35 9.59 6.05
CA ALA A 464 -14.32 9.00 4.71
C ALA A 464 -12.91 8.61 4.27
N ARG A 465 -11.90 9.43 4.58
CA ARG A 465 -10.49 9.14 4.30
C ARG A 465 -10.04 7.85 4.98
N TRP A 466 -10.23 7.74 6.29
CA TRP A 466 -9.80 6.57 7.04
C TRP A 466 -10.67 5.34 6.75
N ALA A 467 -11.95 5.52 6.49
CA ALA A 467 -12.82 4.42 6.05
C ALA A 467 -12.33 3.81 4.74
N GLY A 468 -11.91 4.64 3.79
CA GLY A 468 -11.30 4.18 2.54
C GLY A 468 -9.96 3.46 2.77
N LEU A 469 -9.05 4.05 3.54
CA LEU A 469 -7.73 3.49 3.82
C LEU A 469 -7.82 2.16 4.58
N LEU A 470 -8.55 2.13 5.69
CA LEU A 470 -8.68 0.94 6.53
C LEU A 470 -9.47 -0.18 5.82
N GLY A 471 -10.55 0.19 5.10
CA GLY A 471 -11.35 -0.80 4.37
C GLY A 471 -10.57 -1.49 3.25
N ALA A 472 -9.85 -0.71 2.44
CA ALA A 472 -8.99 -1.24 1.39
C ALA A 472 -7.83 -2.06 1.96
N SER A 473 -7.21 -1.60 3.07
CA SER A 473 -6.12 -2.31 3.74
C SER A 473 -6.56 -3.61 4.39
N LEU A 474 -7.76 -3.67 4.98
CA LEU A 474 -8.32 -4.92 5.51
C LEU A 474 -8.47 -5.97 4.41
N GLN A 475 -9.04 -5.57 3.25
CA GLN A 475 -9.22 -6.49 2.11
C GLN A 475 -7.87 -6.99 1.60
N ALA A 476 -6.89 -6.10 1.46
CA ALA A 476 -5.53 -6.44 1.04
C ALA A 476 -4.82 -7.38 2.02
N LEU A 477 -4.84 -7.05 3.32
CA LEU A 477 -4.23 -7.87 4.37
C LEU A 477 -4.87 -9.26 4.45
N THR A 478 -6.20 -9.32 4.32
CA THR A 478 -6.91 -10.61 4.31
C THR A 478 -6.48 -11.47 3.14
N ALA A 479 -6.36 -10.92 1.94
CA ALA A 479 -5.88 -11.64 0.76
C ALA A 479 -4.41 -12.09 0.90
N CYS A 480 -3.57 -11.32 1.59
CA CYS A 480 -2.19 -11.70 1.88
C CYS A 480 -2.10 -12.85 2.91
N ARG A 481 -2.94 -12.81 3.96
CA ARG A 481 -2.96 -13.86 5.00
C ARG A 481 -3.63 -15.16 4.54
N HIS A 482 -4.56 -15.04 3.61
CA HIS A 482 -5.30 -16.17 3.03
C HIS A 482 -5.12 -16.17 1.49
N PRO A 483 -3.89 -16.48 0.99
CA PRO A 483 -3.63 -16.49 -0.45
C PRO A 483 -4.39 -17.63 -1.12
N GLY A 484 -5.00 -17.34 -2.28
CA GLY A 484 -5.70 -18.35 -3.07
C GLY A 484 -6.88 -17.78 -3.87
N PRO A 485 -7.50 -18.59 -4.73
CA PRO A 485 -8.59 -18.16 -5.61
C PRO A 485 -9.93 -18.13 -4.87
N TRP A 486 -9.99 -17.43 -3.73
CA TRP A 486 -11.23 -17.25 -2.98
C TRP A 486 -12.17 -16.30 -3.72
N SER A 487 -13.46 -16.66 -3.80
CA SER A 487 -14.46 -15.70 -4.25
C SER A 487 -14.61 -14.55 -3.23
N PRO A 488 -15.12 -13.37 -3.63
CA PRO A 488 -15.20 -12.20 -2.74
C PRO A 488 -15.98 -12.47 -1.44
N ASP A 489 -17.03 -13.28 -1.49
CA ASP A 489 -17.80 -13.70 -0.31
C ASP A 489 -17.01 -14.64 0.61
N GLN A 490 -16.22 -15.56 0.05
CA GLN A 490 -15.35 -16.45 0.80
C GLN A 490 -14.21 -15.67 1.47
N LEU A 491 -13.56 -14.73 0.73
CA LEU A 491 -12.51 -13.87 1.27
C LEU A 491 -13.04 -13.02 2.41
N ALA A 492 -14.22 -12.40 2.25
CA ALA A 492 -14.90 -11.65 3.30
C ALA A 492 -15.20 -12.51 4.55
N GLY A 493 -15.31 -13.83 4.39
CA GLY A 493 -15.47 -14.78 5.48
C GLY A 493 -14.33 -14.75 6.49
N PHE A 494 -13.12 -14.37 6.08
CA PHE A 494 -11.94 -14.26 6.94
C PHE A 494 -11.78 -12.90 7.63
N PHE A 495 -12.55 -11.86 7.26
CA PHE A 495 -12.45 -10.54 7.91
C PHE A 495 -12.59 -10.60 9.43
N PRO A 496 -13.55 -11.36 10.03
CA PRO A 496 -13.64 -11.45 11.48
C PRO A 496 -12.39 -12.01 12.16
N GLU A 497 -11.70 -12.95 11.52
CA GLU A 497 -10.43 -13.50 12.04
C GLU A 497 -9.33 -12.46 12.01
N VAL A 498 -9.17 -11.76 10.88
CA VAL A 498 -8.15 -10.70 10.70
C VAL A 498 -8.39 -9.56 11.68
N ILE A 499 -9.63 -9.08 11.80
CA ILE A 499 -10.02 -8.01 12.73
C ILE A 499 -9.83 -8.47 14.18
N GLY A 500 -10.17 -9.71 14.50
CA GLY A 500 -9.98 -10.28 15.83
C GLY A 500 -8.53 -10.38 16.28
N ALA A 501 -7.60 -10.38 15.33
CA ALA A 501 -6.16 -10.33 15.60
C ALA A 501 -5.64 -8.92 15.92
N PHE A 502 -6.40 -7.87 15.66
CA PHE A 502 -6.05 -6.49 16.04
C PHE A 502 -6.09 -6.38 17.56
N ARG A 503 -4.94 -6.57 18.21
CA ARG A 503 -4.84 -6.48 19.66
C ARG A 503 -4.97 -5.02 20.09
N ARG A 504 -5.88 -4.71 21.00
CA ARG A 504 -5.74 -3.48 21.79
C ARG A 504 -4.40 -3.58 22.54
N PRO A 505 -3.57 -2.50 22.56
CA PRO A 505 -2.52 -2.42 23.57
C PRO A 505 -3.20 -2.69 24.91
N SER A 506 -2.68 -3.65 25.68
CA SER A 506 -3.16 -3.87 27.06
C SER A 506 -3.13 -2.52 27.76
N LEU A 507 -4.30 -2.07 28.21
CA LEU A 507 -4.37 -0.93 29.12
C LEU A 507 -3.44 -1.23 30.29
N PRO A 508 -2.59 -0.26 30.70
CA PRO A 508 -1.66 -0.43 31.80
C PRO A 508 -2.38 -0.73 33.12
#